data_b244ae97d9b31a950c505c9c7eb50d49
#
_entry.id   b244ae97d9b31a950c505c9c7eb50d49
#
_cell.length_a   1.000
_cell.length_b   1.000
_cell.length_c   1.000
_cell.angle_alpha   90.00
_cell.angle_beta   90.00
_cell.angle_gamma   90.00
#
_symmetry.space_group_name_H-M   'P 1'
#
loop_
_entity.id
_entity.type
_entity.pdbx_description
1 polymer ?
#
loop_
_entity_poly.entity_id
_entity_poly.type
_entity_poly.pdbx_seq_one_letter_code
_entity_poly.pdbx_strand_id
1 'polypeptide(L)'
;MVFRIQATRVAAVVISLAVSAADVLAQHTHDMPMPASPSAGAHDHQVMHDDAMAHMNAHMQMTALRRATAADSVRAQAITDTLRAAIAKYRDVKVAEQDGYALFAPNIKTQRVFHFTKKWNAVRNIGGFDAARPTSLLYKKNEAGDFVLVGAMYTASKRTTEDELNARIPLSIAQWHQHINICVPKLRDRERWAEKRDGQVLFGPNGVIATEAECDKAGGRFLPKIFGWMVHANVYAGNDLASVWSDDHRMEPGEMQKSDSDAPAQMGGHNH
;
A
#
# COMPACT_ATOMS: atom_id res chain seq x y z
N MET A 1 56.48 -31.68 -12.94
CA MET A 1 55.22 -32.44 -13.02
C MET A 1 54.22 -31.53 -13.68
N VAL A 2 53.96 -31.69 -14.97
CA VAL A 2 53.20 -30.76 -15.80
C VAL A 2 51.82 -31.39 -16.04
N PHE A 3 50.76 -30.76 -15.54
CA PHE A 3 49.39 -31.21 -15.81
C PHE A 3 48.83 -30.53 -17.08
N ARG A 4 48.58 -31.34 -18.10
CA ARG A 4 47.89 -30.94 -19.33
C ARG A 4 46.36 -30.91 -19.08
N ILE A 5 45.74 -29.76 -19.37
CA ILE A 5 44.28 -29.61 -19.40
C ILE A 5 43.81 -29.92 -20.82
N GLN A 6 42.94 -30.95 -20.97
CA GLN A 6 42.27 -31.26 -22.23
C GLN A 6 40.97 -30.41 -22.32
N ALA A 7 40.86 -29.71 -23.45
CA ALA A 7 39.63 -28.97 -23.79
C ALA A 7 38.67 -29.87 -24.56
N THR A 8 37.48 -30.06 -24.02
CA THR A 8 36.36 -30.77 -24.64
C THR A 8 35.52 -29.77 -25.45
N ARG A 9 35.44 -29.98 -26.75
CA ARG A 9 34.59 -29.22 -27.68
C ARG A 9 33.16 -29.75 -27.60
N VAL A 10 32.20 -28.92 -27.30
CA VAL A 10 30.75 -29.20 -27.40
C VAL A 10 30.25 -28.60 -28.72
N ALA A 11 29.69 -29.47 -29.55
CA ALA A 11 29.09 -29.09 -30.84
C ALA A 11 27.68 -28.55 -30.61
N ALA A 12 27.39 -27.36 -31.16
CA ALA A 12 26.04 -26.78 -31.17
C ALA A 12 25.28 -27.34 -32.38
N VAL A 13 24.12 -27.92 -32.08
CA VAL A 13 23.11 -28.33 -33.12
C VAL A 13 22.10 -27.19 -33.23
N VAL A 14 22.05 -26.58 -34.41
CA VAL A 14 21.04 -25.57 -34.79
C VAL A 14 19.89 -26.30 -35.45
N ILE A 15 18.73 -26.29 -34.86
CA ILE A 15 17.47 -26.77 -35.50
C ILE A 15 16.68 -25.54 -35.92
N SER A 16 16.57 -25.30 -37.20
CA SER A 16 15.70 -24.31 -37.82
C SER A 16 14.32 -24.92 -38.06
N LEU A 17 13.30 -24.35 -37.43
CA LEU A 17 11.90 -24.62 -37.71
C LEU A 17 11.30 -23.39 -38.39
N ALA A 18 10.98 -23.52 -39.68
CA ALA A 18 10.18 -22.57 -40.41
C ALA A 18 8.70 -22.92 -40.18
N VAL A 19 7.91 -21.94 -39.79
CA VAL A 19 6.43 -22.06 -39.76
C VAL A 19 5.85 -20.94 -40.60
N SER A 20 5.06 -21.39 -41.58
CA SER A 20 4.38 -20.61 -42.61
C SER A 20 3.21 -19.80 -42.00
N ALA A 21 3.06 -18.58 -42.49
CA ALA A 21 1.87 -17.76 -42.29
C ALA A 21 0.70 -18.30 -43.11
N ALA A 22 -0.48 -18.35 -42.52
CA ALA A 22 -1.75 -18.46 -43.24
C ALA A 22 -2.73 -17.43 -42.65
N ASP A 23 -3.15 -16.51 -43.51
CA ASP A 23 -4.18 -15.51 -43.28
C ASP A 23 -5.55 -16.16 -43.06
N VAL A 24 -6.29 -15.70 -42.04
CA VAL A 24 -7.75 -15.79 -41.99
C VAL A 24 -8.33 -14.48 -41.54
N LEU A 25 -8.83 -13.69 -42.47
CA LEU A 25 -9.77 -12.60 -42.26
C LEU A 25 -11.16 -13.21 -41.94
N ALA A 26 -11.69 -12.87 -40.75
CA ALA A 26 -13.13 -13.03 -40.51
C ALA A 26 -13.62 -11.76 -39.84
N GLN A 27 -14.31 -10.92 -40.62
CA GLN A 27 -15.12 -9.80 -40.17
C GLN A 27 -16.40 -10.34 -39.54
N HIS A 28 -16.64 -10.03 -38.27
CA HIS A 28 -17.96 -10.11 -37.66
C HIS A 28 -18.32 -8.76 -37.05
N THR A 29 -19.16 -8.03 -37.78
CA THR A 29 -19.90 -6.88 -37.25
C THR A 29 -21.06 -7.41 -36.40
N HIS A 30 -21.01 -7.20 -35.10
CA HIS A 30 -22.18 -7.36 -34.25
C HIS A 30 -22.62 -5.96 -33.77
N ASP A 31 -23.76 -5.54 -34.33
CA ASP A 31 -24.58 -4.44 -33.78
C ASP A 31 -25.08 -4.85 -32.38
N MET A 32 -24.60 -4.18 -31.36
CA MET A 32 -25.14 -4.28 -29.99
C MET A 32 -25.97 -3.03 -29.71
N PRO A 33 -27.21 -3.16 -29.24
CA PRO A 33 -28.03 -2.01 -28.85
C PRO A 33 -27.45 -1.30 -27.63
N MET A 34 -27.37 0.02 -27.69
CA MET A 34 -26.94 0.91 -26.60
C MET A 34 -27.88 0.75 -25.41
N PRO A 35 -27.37 0.57 -24.18
CA PRO A 35 -28.20 0.63 -22.99
C PRO A 35 -28.65 2.06 -22.70
N ALA A 36 -29.90 2.19 -22.24
CA ALA A 36 -30.53 3.47 -21.89
C ALA A 36 -29.76 4.22 -20.79
N SER A 37 -29.76 5.55 -20.87
CA SER A 37 -29.13 6.45 -19.91
C SER A 37 -29.58 6.18 -18.46
N PRO A 38 -28.68 6.15 -17.48
CA PRO A 38 -29.05 6.00 -16.09
C PRO A 38 -29.71 7.26 -15.53
N SER A 39 -30.68 7.04 -14.66
CA SER A 39 -31.50 8.05 -13.98
C SER A 39 -30.68 8.94 -13.03
N ALA A 40 -31.16 10.16 -12.77
CA ALA A 40 -30.55 11.27 -12.05
C ALA A 40 -30.13 11.03 -10.57
N GLY A 41 -30.14 9.78 -10.07
CA GLY A 41 -29.65 9.45 -8.72
C GLY A 41 -28.17 9.04 -8.62
N ALA A 42 -27.49 8.88 -9.76
CA ALA A 42 -26.09 8.39 -9.78
C ALA A 42 -25.03 9.51 -9.62
N HIS A 43 -25.42 10.77 -9.77
CA HIS A 43 -24.47 11.90 -9.77
C HIS A 43 -23.93 12.28 -8.38
N ASP A 44 -24.73 12.15 -7.32
CA ASP A 44 -24.31 12.53 -5.96
C ASP A 44 -23.27 11.58 -5.36
N HIS A 45 -23.36 10.29 -5.67
CA HIS A 45 -22.37 9.31 -5.19
C HIS A 45 -21.02 9.41 -5.90
N GLN A 46 -20.99 9.85 -7.17
CA GLN A 46 -19.78 9.99 -7.95
C GLN A 46 -18.95 11.19 -7.50
N VAL A 47 -19.62 12.32 -7.19
CA VAL A 47 -18.95 13.54 -6.69
C VAL A 47 -18.27 13.30 -5.35
N MET A 48 -18.93 12.59 -4.41
CA MET A 48 -18.35 12.23 -3.10
C MET A 48 -17.16 11.27 -3.24
N HIS A 49 -17.17 10.39 -4.23
CA HIS A 49 -16.08 9.46 -4.51
C HIS A 49 -14.85 10.19 -5.10
N ASP A 50 -15.10 11.10 -6.02
CA ASP A 50 -14.04 11.89 -6.67
C ASP A 50 -13.37 12.87 -5.69
N ASP A 51 -14.11 13.46 -4.76
CA ASP A 51 -13.57 14.30 -3.70
C ASP A 51 -12.73 13.51 -2.70
N ALA A 52 -13.17 12.32 -2.26
CA ALA A 52 -12.39 11.45 -1.37
C ALA A 52 -11.09 10.97 -2.01
N MET A 53 -11.12 10.64 -3.31
CA MET A 53 -9.92 10.27 -4.07
C MET A 53 -9.00 11.47 -4.31
N ALA A 54 -9.53 12.67 -4.53
CA ALA A 54 -8.75 13.89 -4.67
C ALA A 54 -8.03 14.24 -3.35
N HIS A 55 -8.67 14.07 -2.20
CA HIS A 55 -8.05 14.28 -0.89
C HIS A 55 -6.94 13.26 -0.60
N MET A 56 -7.11 11.99 -0.96
CA MET A 56 -6.03 11.00 -0.84
C MET A 56 -4.83 11.36 -1.71
N ASN A 57 -5.04 11.79 -2.95
CA ASN A 57 -3.97 12.23 -3.84
C ASN A 57 -3.21 13.46 -3.31
N ALA A 58 -3.87 14.37 -2.58
CA ALA A 58 -3.24 15.55 -2.00
C ALA A 58 -2.22 15.21 -0.90
N HIS A 59 -2.39 14.06 -0.22
CA HIS A 59 -1.54 13.63 0.89
C HIS A 59 -0.65 12.43 0.57
N MET A 60 -0.62 11.99 -0.69
CA MET A 60 0.14 10.82 -1.10
C MET A 60 0.85 11.06 -2.44
N GLN A 61 2.14 10.82 -2.46
CA GLN A 61 2.95 10.77 -3.65
C GLN A 61 3.31 9.32 -3.95
N MET A 62 2.96 8.83 -5.15
CA MET A 62 3.29 7.49 -5.63
C MET A 62 4.48 7.55 -6.59
N THR A 63 5.26 6.47 -6.65
CA THR A 63 6.22 6.26 -7.76
C THR A 63 5.46 5.98 -9.06
N ALA A 64 6.06 6.35 -10.20
CA ALA A 64 5.53 5.96 -11.49
C ALA A 64 5.64 4.43 -11.69
N LEU A 65 4.61 3.82 -12.29
CA LEU A 65 4.70 2.44 -12.76
C LEU A 65 5.65 2.36 -13.96
N ARG A 66 6.49 1.33 -13.98
CA ARG A 66 7.39 1.03 -15.10
C ARG A 66 6.81 -0.09 -15.97
N ARG A 67 7.31 -0.18 -17.21
CA ARG A 67 6.97 -1.31 -18.08
C ARG A 67 7.47 -2.61 -17.46
N ALA A 68 6.58 -3.59 -17.34
CA ALA A 68 6.91 -4.89 -16.77
C ALA A 68 7.81 -5.72 -17.71
N THR A 69 8.73 -6.47 -17.12
CA THR A 69 9.54 -7.49 -17.78
C THR A 69 9.34 -8.85 -17.10
N ALA A 70 9.63 -9.94 -17.81
CA ALA A 70 9.59 -11.28 -17.21
C ALA A 70 10.53 -11.41 -16.00
N ALA A 71 11.68 -10.76 -16.04
CA ALA A 71 12.63 -10.74 -14.93
C ALA A 71 12.07 -10.04 -13.67
N ASP A 72 11.25 -9.01 -13.85
CA ASP A 72 10.61 -8.31 -12.74
C ASP A 72 9.62 -9.21 -12.00
N SER A 73 8.80 -9.97 -12.72
CA SER A 73 7.86 -10.91 -12.12
C SER A 73 8.57 -12.02 -11.35
N VAL A 74 9.64 -12.58 -11.90
CA VAL A 74 10.47 -13.59 -11.22
C VAL A 74 11.07 -13.02 -9.93
N ARG A 75 11.64 -11.81 -10.00
CA ARG A 75 12.24 -11.13 -8.84
C ARG A 75 11.19 -10.79 -7.77
N ALA A 76 10.06 -10.25 -8.17
CA ALA A 76 8.96 -9.94 -7.24
C ALA A 76 8.40 -11.20 -6.57
N GLN A 77 8.28 -12.31 -7.30
CA GLN A 77 7.86 -13.59 -6.74
C GLN A 77 8.87 -14.09 -5.68
N ALA A 78 10.15 -14.06 -5.98
CA ALA A 78 11.20 -14.47 -5.03
C ALA A 78 11.18 -13.61 -3.75
N ILE A 79 10.94 -12.31 -3.86
CA ILE A 79 10.78 -11.40 -2.72
C ILE A 79 9.53 -11.78 -1.91
N THR A 80 8.41 -12.02 -2.58
CA THR A 80 7.13 -12.41 -1.96
C THR A 80 7.27 -13.72 -1.18
N ASP A 81 7.90 -14.73 -1.77
CA ASP A 81 8.09 -16.05 -1.13
C ASP A 81 9.02 -15.96 0.07
N THR A 82 10.12 -15.21 -0.07
CA THR A 82 11.05 -14.92 1.05
C THR A 82 10.33 -14.21 2.19
N LEU A 83 9.54 -13.18 1.88
CA LEU A 83 8.77 -12.45 2.88
C LEU A 83 7.75 -13.36 3.57
N ARG A 84 6.94 -14.11 2.79
CA ARG A 84 5.91 -15.00 3.32
C ARG A 84 6.50 -16.03 4.28
N ALA A 85 7.63 -16.63 3.92
CA ALA A 85 8.34 -17.58 4.78
C ALA A 85 8.87 -16.91 6.06
N ALA A 86 9.48 -15.73 5.94
CA ALA A 86 10.08 -15.03 7.06
C ALA A 86 9.07 -14.54 8.10
N ILE A 87 7.87 -14.13 7.67
CA ILE A 87 6.85 -13.59 8.58
C ILE A 87 5.82 -14.63 9.06
N ALA A 88 5.85 -15.86 8.55
CA ALA A 88 4.86 -16.90 8.90
C ALA A 88 4.74 -17.14 10.42
N LYS A 89 5.83 -17.06 11.16
CA LYS A 89 5.86 -17.20 12.63
C LYS A 89 5.11 -16.08 13.38
N TYR A 90 4.91 -14.94 12.74
CA TYR A 90 4.25 -13.78 13.35
C TYR A 90 2.72 -13.78 13.18
N ARG A 91 2.13 -14.90 12.75
CA ARG A 91 0.68 -15.10 12.85
C ARG A 91 0.19 -14.99 14.30
N ASP A 92 1.01 -15.36 15.26
CA ASP A 92 0.85 -14.99 16.65
C ASP A 92 1.56 -13.62 16.88
N VAL A 93 0.76 -12.59 17.15
CA VAL A 93 1.26 -11.23 17.40
C VAL A 93 2.22 -11.17 18.60
N LYS A 94 2.07 -12.05 19.59
CA LYS A 94 2.96 -12.11 20.74
C LYS A 94 4.39 -12.49 20.35
N VAL A 95 4.54 -13.37 19.34
CA VAL A 95 5.86 -13.71 18.78
C VAL A 95 6.50 -12.49 18.11
N ALA A 96 5.69 -11.68 17.41
CA ALA A 96 6.18 -10.44 16.81
C ALA A 96 6.65 -9.44 17.88
N GLU A 97 5.90 -9.29 18.96
CA GLU A 97 6.25 -8.41 20.09
C GLU A 97 7.54 -8.88 20.79
N GLN A 98 7.69 -10.18 21.03
CA GLN A 98 8.92 -10.78 21.59
C GLN A 98 10.13 -10.54 20.69
N ASP A 99 9.95 -10.57 19.37
CA ASP A 99 11.01 -10.28 18.39
C ASP A 99 11.25 -8.76 18.21
N GLY A 100 10.59 -7.90 18.99
CA GLY A 100 10.82 -6.45 19.06
C GLY A 100 10.03 -5.63 18.04
N TYR A 101 8.97 -6.17 17.47
CA TYR A 101 7.96 -5.39 16.77
C TYR A 101 7.01 -4.76 17.79
N ALA A 102 6.72 -3.49 17.66
CA ALA A 102 5.82 -2.76 18.55
C ALA A 102 4.76 -2.00 17.76
N LEU A 103 3.57 -1.93 18.30
CA LEU A 103 2.46 -1.20 17.67
C LEU A 103 2.84 0.26 17.43
N PHE A 104 2.77 0.70 16.19
CA PHE A 104 2.94 2.08 15.79
C PHE A 104 1.65 2.85 16.08
N ALA A 105 1.78 4.06 16.65
CA ALA A 105 0.67 4.93 17.01
C ALA A 105 -0.43 4.23 17.87
N PRO A 106 -0.08 3.68 19.06
CA PRO A 106 -1.01 2.90 19.88
C PRO A 106 -2.22 3.69 20.39
N ASN A 107 -2.16 5.04 20.34
CA ASN A 107 -3.24 5.93 20.75
C ASN A 107 -4.36 6.02 19.69
N ILE A 108 -4.09 5.65 18.42
CA ILE A 108 -5.09 5.62 17.36
C ILE A 108 -5.75 4.25 17.38
N LYS A 109 -6.99 4.20 17.89
CA LYS A 109 -7.71 2.94 18.08
C LYS A 109 -8.40 2.42 16.83
N THR A 110 -8.79 3.31 15.92
CA THR A 110 -9.55 3.05 14.71
C THR A 110 -8.65 2.98 13.47
N GLN A 111 -7.60 2.14 13.52
CA GLN A 111 -6.75 1.90 12.36
C GLN A 111 -7.35 0.74 11.53
N ARG A 112 -7.46 0.92 10.22
CA ARG A 112 -7.86 -0.16 9.29
C ARG A 112 -6.81 -1.26 9.23
N VAL A 113 -5.53 -0.86 9.24
CA VAL A 113 -4.37 -1.74 9.27
C VAL A 113 -3.45 -1.27 10.38
N PHE A 114 -3.13 -2.17 11.28
CA PHE A 114 -2.24 -1.93 12.42
C PHE A 114 -0.80 -2.28 12.04
N HIS A 115 0.10 -1.32 12.19
CA HIS A 115 1.52 -1.48 11.89
C HIS A 115 2.29 -1.84 13.16
N PHE A 116 2.83 -3.04 13.22
CA PHE A 116 3.79 -3.42 14.26
C PHE A 116 5.21 -3.22 13.70
N THR A 117 5.91 -2.20 14.18
CA THR A 117 7.16 -1.71 13.59
C THR A 117 8.38 -2.12 14.41
N LYS A 118 9.39 -2.64 13.73
CA LYS A 118 10.71 -2.92 14.32
C LYS A 118 11.70 -1.82 13.92
N LYS A 119 12.03 -0.95 14.87
CA LYS A 119 12.89 0.24 14.63
C LYS A 119 14.23 -0.10 13.98
N TRP A 120 14.88 -1.20 14.39
CA TRP A 120 16.14 -1.64 13.80
C TRP A 120 16.03 -2.02 12.32
N ASN A 121 14.91 -2.62 11.91
CA ASN A 121 14.67 -2.92 10.50
C ASN A 121 14.45 -1.62 9.72
N ALA A 122 13.76 -0.63 10.30
CA ALA A 122 13.62 0.70 9.69
C ALA A 122 14.99 1.34 9.42
N VAL A 123 15.90 1.32 10.41
CA VAL A 123 17.26 1.86 10.27
C VAL A 123 18.05 1.11 9.18
N ARG A 124 18.00 -0.22 9.15
CA ARG A 124 18.68 -1.03 8.14
C ARG A 124 18.16 -0.74 6.73
N ASN A 125 16.86 -0.56 6.57
CA ASN A 125 16.23 -0.30 5.29
C ASN A 125 16.51 1.12 4.73
N ILE A 126 17.13 2.02 5.51
CA ILE A 126 17.64 3.30 4.99
C ILE A 126 18.71 3.06 3.93
N GLY A 127 19.69 2.19 4.22
CA GLY A 127 20.86 1.94 3.35
C GLY A 127 20.81 0.64 2.56
N GLY A 128 19.76 -0.18 2.69
CA GLY A 128 19.68 -1.50 2.04
C GLY A 128 18.26 -2.03 1.91
N PHE A 129 18.15 -3.26 1.44
CA PHE A 129 16.90 -3.99 1.33
C PHE A 129 17.12 -5.46 1.69
N ASP A 130 16.28 -6.00 2.57
CA ASP A 130 16.27 -7.41 2.93
C ASP A 130 14.81 -7.88 2.97
N ALA A 131 14.44 -8.75 2.02
CA ALA A 131 13.07 -9.26 1.89
C ALA A 131 12.60 -10.02 3.14
N ALA A 132 13.51 -10.65 3.89
CA ALA A 132 13.18 -11.37 5.13
C ALA A 132 12.99 -10.45 6.34
N ARG A 133 13.30 -9.15 6.23
CA ARG A 133 13.29 -8.21 7.37
C ARG A 133 12.47 -6.96 7.07
N PRO A 134 11.13 -7.09 6.97
CA PRO A 134 10.28 -5.95 6.76
C PRO A 134 10.38 -4.95 7.91
N THR A 135 10.13 -3.69 7.62
CA THR A 135 10.08 -2.62 8.62
C THR A 135 8.94 -2.81 9.59
N SER A 136 7.77 -3.17 9.07
CA SER A 136 6.58 -3.42 9.87
C SER A 136 5.86 -4.68 9.42
N LEU A 137 5.19 -5.33 10.37
CA LEU A 137 4.18 -6.34 10.12
C LEU A 137 2.82 -5.65 10.10
N LEU A 138 1.95 -6.09 9.20
CA LEU A 138 0.62 -5.53 9.00
C LEU A 138 -0.43 -6.49 9.55
N TYR A 139 -1.28 -5.97 10.44
CA TYR A 139 -2.37 -6.74 11.03
C TYR A 139 -3.71 -6.02 10.81
N LYS A 140 -4.76 -6.80 10.61
CA LYS A 140 -6.15 -6.33 10.72
C LYS A 140 -6.78 -6.97 11.96
N LYS A 141 -7.80 -6.35 12.53
CA LYS A 141 -8.61 -6.98 13.57
C LYS A 141 -9.73 -7.78 12.93
N ASN A 142 -9.94 -9.02 13.45
CA ASN A 142 -11.11 -9.82 13.12
C ASN A 142 -12.33 -9.34 13.95
N GLU A 143 -13.47 -9.96 13.77
CA GLU A 143 -14.71 -9.64 14.50
C GLU A 143 -14.58 -9.84 16.03
N ALA A 144 -13.72 -10.75 16.47
CA ALA A 144 -13.43 -10.97 17.89
C ALA A 144 -12.46 -9.94 18.46
N GLY A 145 -11.88 -9.05 17.61
CA GLY A 145 -10.91 -8.05 18.01
C GLY A 145 -9.45 -8.52 18.02
N ASP A 146 -9.19 -9.78 17.60
CA ASP A 146 -7.85 -10.35 17.55
C ASP A 146 -7.08 -9.83 16.33
N PHE A 147 -5.74 -9.73 16.47
CA PHE A 147 -4.86 -9.36 15.38
C PHE A 147 -4.61 -10.54 14.44
N VAL A 148 -4.96 -10.35 13.17
CA VAL A 148 -4.70 -11.30 12.08
C VAL A 148 -3.63 -10.70 11.16
N LEU A 149 -2.52 -11.40 10.97
CA LEU A 149 -1.44 -10.99 10.08
C LEU A 149 -1.92 -11.01 8.63
N VAL A 150 -1.81 -9.88 7.93
CA VAL A 150 -2.20 -9.74 6.52
C VAL A 150 -1.01 -9.54 5.60
N GLY A 151 0.11 -9.04 6.13
CA GLY A 151 1.29 -8.81 5.31
C GLY A 151 2.39 -8.05 6.04
N ALA A 152 3.16 -7.28 5.28
CA ALA A 152 4.25 -6.49 5.80
C ALA A 152 4.45 -5.19 5.00
N MET A 153 5.23 -4.27 5.56
CA MET A 153 5.62 -3.01 4.94
C MET A 153 7.14 -2.86 4.96
N TYR A 154 7.69 -2.42 3.86
CA TYR A 154 9.08 -1.96 3.78
C TYR A 154 9.12 -0.45 3.73
N THR A 155 10.24 0.12 4.21
CA THR A 155 10.50 1.56 4.12
C THR A 155 11.82 1.83 3.44
N ALA A 156 11.96 3.04 2.89
CA ALA A 156 13.20 3.55 2.36
C ALA A 156 13.39 5.02 2.78
N SER A 157 14.61 5.55 2.62
CA SER A 157 14.89 6.95 2.92
C SER A 157 14.02 7.90 2.08
N LYS A 158 13.71 9.09 2.61
CA LYS A 158 13.07 10.18 1.83
C LYS A 158 13.84 10.57 0.57
N ARG A 159 15.16 10.31 0.55
CA ARG A 159 16.08 10.66 -0.53
C ARG A 159 16.31 9.51 -1.52
N THR A 160 15.77 8.32 -1.27
CA THR A 160 15.92 7.17 -2.15
C THR A 160 15.27 7.49 -3.49
N THR A 161 16.01 7.31 -4.56
CA THR A 161 15.56 7.54 -5.93
C THR A 161 14.65 6.41 -6.41
N GLU A 162 13.86 6.66 -7.46
CA GLU A 162 13.01 5.62 -8.05
C GLU A 162 13.82 4.43 -8.60
N ASP A 163 15.05 4.66 -9.12
CA ASP A 163 15.92 3.58 -9.57
C ASP A 163 16.37 2.69 -8.40
N GLU A 164 16.73 3.29 -7.28
CA GLU A 164 17.06 2.55 -6.05
C GLU A 164 15.84 1.81 -5.48
N LEU A 165 14.64 2.41 -5.55
CA LEU A 165 13.39 1.73 -5.16
C LEU A 165 13.09 0.56 -6.10
N ASN A 166 13.26 0.75 -7.41
CA ASN A 166 13.11 -0.30 -8.42
C ASN A 166 14.13 -1.45 -8.22
N ALA A 167 15.34 -1.13 -7.79
CA ALA A 167 16.34 -2.14 -7.45
C ALA A 167 15.93 -2.99 -6.24
N ARG A 168 15.17 -2.43 -5.29
CA ARG A 168 14.63 -3.16 -4.14
C ARG A 168 13.45 -4.03 -4.55
N ILE A 169 12.40 -3.44 -5.11
CA ILE A 169 11.18 -4.10 -5.58
C ILE A 169 10.81 -3.49 -6.93
N PRO A 170 10.55 -4.31 -7.97
CA PRO A 170 10.25 -3.79 -9.31
C PRO A 170 9.06 -2.81 -9.31
N LEU A 171 9.29 -1.60 -9.81
CA LEU A 171 8.22 -0.58 -9.94
C LEU A 171 7.18 -0.92 -11.02
N SER A 172 7.40 -1.96 -11.80
CA SER A 172 6.40 -2.55 -12.70
C SER A 172 5.38 -3.44 -11.97
N ILE A 173 5.67 -3.82 -10.72
CA ILE A 173 4.86 -4.72 -9.90
C ILE A 173 4.29 -4.00 -8.68
N ALA A 174 5.10 -3.19 -7.99
CA ALA A 174 4.71 -2.51 -6.76
C ALA A 174 5.03 -1.02 -6.83
N GLN A 175 4.11 -0.18 -6.40
CA GLN A 175 4.33 1.26 -6.27
C GLN A 175 4.71 1.59 -4.83
N TRP A 176 5.79 2.36 -4.68
CA TRP A 176 6.12 2.97 -3.40
C TRP A 176 5.33 4.26 -3.25
N HIS A 177 4.91 4.55 -2.04
CA HIS A 177 4.23 5.80 -1.71
C HIS A 177 4.94 6.55 -0.60
N GLN A 178 4.67 7.85 -0.53
CA GLN A 178 5.18 8.77 0.48
C GLN A 178 4.05 9.68 0.94
N HIS A 179 3.90 9.88 2.24
CA HIS A 179 2.93 10.84 2.76
C HIS A 179 3.51 12.25 2.65
N ILE A 180 2.75 13.13 2.00
CA ILE A 180 3.10 14.53 1.72
C ILE A 180 2.00 15.48 2.18
N ASN A 181 2.34 16.76 2.30
CA ASN A 181 1.39 17.85 2.56
C ASN A 181 0.53 17.66 3.81
N ILE A 182 1.13 17.19 4.90
CA ILE A 182 0.40 16.88 6.13
C ILE A 182 0.39 18.09 7.07
N CYS A 183 -0.79 18.53 7.45
CA CYS A 183 -0.97 19.49 8.53
C CYS A 183 -1.21 18.75 9.86
N VAL A 184 -0.45 19.06 10.90
CA VAL A 184 -0.63 18.47 12.24
C VAL A 184 -0.87 19.56 13.28
N PRO A 185 -1.63 19.30 14.35
CA PRO A 185 -1.75 20.23 15.46
C PRO A 185 -0.37 20.50 16.10
N LYS A 186 -0.21 21.64 16.75
CA LYS A 186 0.97 21.90 17.57
C LYS A 186 1.04 20.90 18.73
N LEU A 187 2.26 20.57 19.18
CA LEU A 187 2.47 19.52 20.20
C LEU A 187 1.68 19.74 21.50
N ARG A 188 1.33 20.98 21.82
CA ARG A 188 0.57 21.34 23.02
C ARG A 188 -0.94 21.19 22.85
N ASP A 189 -1.43 21.11 21.60
CA ASP A 189 -2.84 21.16 21.23
C ASP A 189 -3.29 19.76 20.76
N ARG A 190 -3.01 18.73 21.56
CA ARG A 190 -3.26 17.32 21.16
C ARG A 190 -4.72 16.98 20.97
N GLU A 191 -5.62 17.67 21.66
CA GLU A 191 -7.08 17.55 21.51
C GLU A 191 -7.55 17.90 20.11
N ARG A 192 -6.81 18.76 19.40
CA ARG A 192 -7.13 19.18 18.03
C ARG A 192 -7.01 18.08 16.97
N TRP A 193 -6.42 16.92 17.29
CA TRP A 193 -6.45 15.77 16.41
C TRP A 193 -7.87 15.24 16.11
N ALA A 194 -8.83 15.55 16.99
CA ALA A 194 -10.23 15.19 16.82
C ALA A 194 -11.05 16.27 16.09
N GLU A 195 -10.45 17.43 15.77
CA GLU A 195 -11.16 18.51 15.07
C GLU A 195 -11.62 18.07 13.69
N LYS A 196 -12.85 18.49 13.37
CA LYS A 196 -13.48 18.25 12.08
C LYS A 196 -13.96 19.58 11.48
N ARG A 197 -13.94 19.65 10.15
CA ARG A 197 -14.57 20.68 9.35
C ARG A 197 -15.52 20.00 8.37
N ASP A 198 -16.80 20.38 8.40
CA ASP A 198 -17.83 19.79 7.55
C ASP A 198 -17.90 18.25 7.66
N GLY A 199 -17.74 17.72 8.88
CA GLY A 199 -17.74 16.29 9.17
C GLY A 199 -16.41 15.57 8.89
N GLN A 200 -15.48 16.18 8.15
CA GLN A 200 -14.18 15.60 7.80
C GLN A 200 -13.10 15.96 8.80
N VAL A 201 -12.12 15.07 9.00
CA VAL A 201 -10.97 15.30 9.87
C VAL A 201 -10.14 16.48 9.35
N LEU A 202 -9.76 17.41 10.23
CA LEU A 202 -9.03 18.61 9.84
C LEU A 202 -7.53 18.35 9.69
N PHE A 203 -6.92 17.60 10.59
CA PHE A 203 -5.49 17.38 10.70
C PHE A 203 -5.09 15.92 10.42
N GLY A 204 -3.84 15.72 10.01
CA GLY A 204 -3.24 14.40 9.83
C GLY A 204 -3.29 13.89 8.39
N PRO A 205 -2.89 12.63 8.18
CA PRO A 205 -2.82 12.03 6.83
C PRO A 205 -4.17 11.94 6.10
N ASN A 206 -5.26 11.93 6.85
CA ASN A 206 -6.63 11.93 6.32
C ASN A 206 -7.31 13.28 6.51
N GLY A 207 -6.54 14.32 6.82
CA GLY A 207 -7.06 15.67 7.05
C GLY A 207 -7.36 16.40 5.74
N VAL A 208 -8.26 17.36 5.79
CA VAL A 208 -8.64 18.16 4.60
C VAL A 208 -7.64 19.28 4.27
N ILE A 209 -6.69 19.56 5.15
CA ILE A 209 -5.69 20.63 4.94
C ILE A 209 -4.48 20.07 4.20
N ALA A 210 -4.31 20.46 2.94
CA ALA A 210 -3.25 19.99 2.05
C ALA A 210 -2.22 21.06 1.67
N THR A 211 -2.38 22.31 2.12
CA THR A 211 -1.46 23.39 1.81
C THR A 211 -0.87 24.02 3.09
N GLU A 212 0.33 24.57 2.96
CA GLU A 212 0.99 25.27 4.08
C GLU A 212 0.17 26.48 4.54
N ALA A 213 -0.35 27.27 3.60
CA ALA A 213 -1.15 28.47 3.90
C ALA A 213 -2.44 28.14 4.66
N GLU A 214 -3.12 27.05 4.33
CA GLU A 214 -4.31 26.59 5.07
C GLU A 214 -3.92 26.03 6.46
N CYS A 215 -2.79 25.34 6.54
CA CYS A 215 -2.28 24.82 7.80
C CYS A 215 -1.93 25.96 8.78
N ASP A 216 -1.29 27.03 8.29
CA ASP A 216 -0.97 28.22 9.06
C ASP A 216 -2.24 28.92 9.55
N LYS A 217 -3.26 29.11 8.65
CA LYS A 217 -4.56 29.67 9.04
C LYS A 217 -5.25 28.84 10.11
N ALA A 218 -5.11 27.51 10.07
CA ALA A 218 -5.64 26.62 11.07
C ALA A 218 -4.78 26.59 12.34
N GLY A 219 -3.63 27.29 12.40
CA GLY A 219 -2.72 27.30 13.53
C GLY A 219 -2.01 25.96 13.74
N GLY A 220 -1.89 25.14 12.70
CA GLY A 220 -1.19 23.87 12.70
C GLY A 220 0.30 24.00 12.45
N ARG A 221 0.95 22.89 12.18
CA ARG A 221 2.32 22.78 11.67
C ARG A 221 2.31 21.96 10.39
N PHE A 222 2.72 22.56 9.29
CA PHE A 222 2.81 21.91 8.00
C PHE A 222 4.07 21.02 7.92
N LEU A 223 3.89 19.83 7.38
CA LEU A 223 4.93 18.85 7.13
C LEU A 223 4.89 18.47 5.65
N PRO A 224 5.81 19.02 4.82
CA PRO A 224 5.82 18.74 3.38
C PRO A 224 5.95 17.25 3.08
N LYS A 225 6.71 16.52 3.91
CA LYS A 225 6.88 15.06 3.83
C LYS A 225 7.04 14.49 5.23
N ILE A 226 6.26 13.46 5.53
CA ILE A 226 6.45 12.66 6.75
C ILE A 226 6.95 11.27 6.36
N PHE A 227 7.80 10.67 7.22
CA PHE A 227 8.43 9.36 7.01
C PHE A 227 9.27 9.29 5.71
N GLY A 228 9.68 8.09 5.30
CA GLY A 228 10.31 7.82 4.02
C GLY A 228 9.33 7.23 3.00
N TRP A 229 9.86 6.65 1.95
CA TRP A 229 9.08 5.83 1.04
C TRP A 229 8.60 4.56 1.73
N MET A 230 7.39 4.12 1.41
CA MET A 230 6.76 2.93 1.96
C MET A 230 6.15 2.10 0.83
N VAL A 231 6.15 0.78 1.00
CA VAL A 231 5.45 -0.16 0.12
C VAL A 231 4.86 -1.29 0.97
N HIS A 232 3.62 -1.62 0.71
CA HIS A 232 2.90 -2.71 1.37
C HIS A 232 2.98 -3.98 0.54
N ALA A 233 3.00 -5.13 1.22
CA ALA A 233 2.94 -6.45 0.63
C ALA A 233 1.93 -7.30 1.40
N ASN A 234 0.77 -7.53 0.81
CA ASN A 234 -0.36 -8.27 1.39
C ASN A 234 -0.22 -9.77 1.08
N VAL A 235 0.85 -10.39 1.58
CA VAL A 235 1.24 -11.77 1.20
C VAL A 235 0.22 -12.85 1.55
N TYR A 236 -0.82 -12.53 2.27
CA TYR A 236 -1.93 -13.42 2.58
C TYR A 236 -3.24 -13.04 1.88
N ALA A 237 -3.28 -11.97 1.05
CA ALA A 237 -4.46 -11.58 0.29
C ALA A 237 -4.70 -12.50 -0.94
N GLY A 238 -3.65 -13.11 -1.47
CA GLY A 238 -3.72 -13.98 -2.64
C GLY A 238 -2.37 -14.59 -2.99
N ASN A 239 -2.33 -15.35 -4.09
CA ASN A 239 -1.10 -15.96 -4.60
C ASN A 239 -0.53 -15.22 -5.81
N ASP A 240 -1.29 -14.35 -6.44
CA ASP A 240 -0.83 -13.54 -7.58
C ASP A 240 -0.16 -12.25 -7.10
N LEU A 241 0.81 -11.77 -7.90
CA LEU A 241 1.59 -10.59 -7.55
C LEU A 241 0.73 -9.32 -7.49
N ALA A 242 -0.33 -9.22 -8.29
CA ALA A 242 -1.19 -8.05 -8.31
C ALA A 242 -1.94 -7.91 -6.98
N SER A 243 -2.48 -9.00 -6.45
CA SER A 243 -3.14 -9.02 -5.13
C SER A 243 -2.15 -8.75 -4.00
N VAL A 244 -0.93 -9.34 -4.07
CA VAL A 244 0.09 -9.17 -3.02
C VAL A 244 0.59 -7.73 -2.94
N TRP A 245 0.87 -7.09 -4.09
CA TRP A 245 1.47 -5.76 -4.16
C TRP A 245 0.46 -4.66 -4.46
N SER A 246 -0.86 -4.97 -4.36
CA SER A 246 -1.90 -3.95 -4.41
C SER A 246 -1.75 -2.98 -3.23
N ASP A 247 -1.96 -1.70 -3.51
CA ASP A 247 -1.98 -0.70 -2.44
C ASP A 247 -3.32 -0.78 -1.70
N ASP A 248 -3.29 -1.14 -0.41
CA ASP A 248 -4.47 -1.18 0.47
C ASP A 248 -5.14 0.21 0.67
N HIS A 249 -4.52 1.27 0.14
CA HIS A 249 -5.10 2.60 0.18
C HIS A 249 -6.21 2.82 -0.86
N ARG A 250 -6.41 1.90 -1.81
CA ARG A 250 -7.60 1.89 -2.65
C ARG A 250 -8.79 1.41 -1.82
N MET A 251 -9.70 2.32 -1.52
CA MET A 251 -10.95 1.97 -0.86
C MET A 251 -11.76 1.03 -1.77
N GLU A 252 -12.14 -0.14 -1.26
CA GLU A 252 -13.15 -0.96 -1.91
C GLU A 252 -14.49 -0.21 -1.90
N PRO A 253 -15.26 -0.18 -3.02
CA PRO A 253 -16.51 0.57 -3.13
C PRO A 253 -17.66 0.11 -2.23
N GLY A 254 -17.43 -0.59 -1.15
CA GLY A 254 -18.44 -1.07 -0.19
C GLY A 254 -18.08 -0.81 1.27
N GLU A 255 -16.87 -0.35 1.57
CA GLU A 255 -16.42 -0.19 2.96
C GLU A 255 -16.78 1.17 3.59
N MET A 256 -17.15 2.17 2.79
CA MET A 256 -17.56 3.49 3.33
C MET A 256 -18.90 3.45 4.09
N GLN A 257 -19.76 2.46 3.85
CA GLN A 257 -21.09 2.38 4.49
C GLN A 257 -21.06 1.73 5.89
N LYS A 258 -19.96 1.05 6.29
CA LYS A 258 -19.90 0.39 7.61
C LYS A 258 -19.36 1.27 8.74
N SER A 259 -18.71 2.40 8.46
CA SER A 259 -18.12 3.24 9.52
C SER A 259 -19.11 4.19 10.21
N ASP A 260 -20.26 4.46 9.59
CA ASP A 260 -21.26 5.39 10.15
C ASP A 260 -22.38 4.71 10.95
N SER A 261 -22.46 3.36 10.92
CA SER A 261 -23.52 2.62 11.64
C SER A 261 -23.15 2.20 13.06
N ASP A 262 -21.88 2.31 13.47
CA ASP A 262 -21.41 1.85 14.80
C ASP A 262 -21.21 3.00 15.82
N ALA A 263 -21.81 4.17 15.62
CA ALA A 263 -21.91 5.18 16.67
C ALA A 263 -22.95 4.73 17.70
N PRO A 264 -22.60 4.52 18.98
CA PRO A 264 -23.57 4.13 19.99
C PRO A 264 -24.63 5.23 20.13
N ALA A 265 -25.89 4.86 19.96
CA ALA A 265 -27.04 5.71 20.24
C ALA A 265 -26.93 6.23 21.69
N GLN A 266 -26.80 7.53 21.86
CA GLN A 266 -26.92 8.16 23.15
C GLN A 266 -28.37 7.97 23.62
N MET A 267 -28.56 7.10 24.63
CA MET A 267 -29.81 7.00 25.35
C MET A 267 -30.02 8.29 26.16
N GLY A 268 -30.93 9.12 25.68
CA GLY A 268 -31.43 10.26 26.42
C GLY A 268 -32.20 9.77 27.65
N GLY A 269 -31.58 9.88 28.83
CA GLY A 269 -32.28 9.70 30.10
C GLY A 269 -33.15 10.91 30.38
N HIS A 270 -34.47 10.73 30.26
CA HIS A 270 -35.43 11.60 30.89
C HIS A 270 -35.56 11.17 32.36
N ASN A 271 -35.18 12.06 33.27
CA ASN A 271 -35.53 11.97 34.68
C ASN A 271 -36.77 12.87 34.91
N HIS A 272 -37.80 12.25 35.49
CA HIS A 272 -38.86 12.90 36.25
C HIS A 272 -38.38 13.31 37.64
#